data_e32811dd682d951bbfe53a7301f0b31c
#
_entry.id   e32811dd682d951bbfe53a7301f0b31c
#
_cell.length_a   1.000
_cell.length_b   1.000
_cell.length_c   1.000
_cell.angle_alpha   90.00
_cell.angle_beta   90.00
_cell.angle_gamma   90.00
#
_symmetry.space_group_name_H-M   'P 1'
#
loop_
_entity.id
_entity.type
_entity.pdbx_description
1 polymer ?
#
loop_
_entity_poly.entity_id
_entity_poly.type
_entity_poly.pdbx_seq_one_letter_code
_entity_poly.pdbx_strand_id
1 'polypeptide(L)'
;MKYVGLLISSVVVFLVILTNFYYNSITLDMQKIKDYIVESNIILEDIVKKEEQVMEKKDENITRLINLKKGIKNSKTSFLVKDYKEYKIKSIEGLIKSISESDLKYLEEVEKYNNLSEKELDKILNKSLIEVTYLPINTYT
;
A
#
# COMPACT_ATOMS: atom_id res chain seq x y z
N MET A 1 -39.31 -10.31 -24.74
CA MET A 1 -38.35 -11.14 -23.96
C MET A 1 -36.94 -11.24 -24.54
N LYS A 2 -36.71 -11.25 -25.84
CA LYS A 2 -35.36 -11.33 -26.44
C LYS A 2 -34.44 -10.18 -26.01
N TYR A 3 -34.95 -8.97 -25.87
CA TYR A 3 -34.18 -7.79 -25.50
C TYR A 3 -33.78 -7.76 -24.02
N VAL A 4 -34.55 -8.35 -23.12
CA VAL A 4 -34.23 -8.44 -21.68
C VAL A 4 -33.02 -9.35 -21.45
N GLY A 5 -32.95 -10.49 -22.15
CA GLY A 5 -31.80 -11.39 -22.09
C GLY A 5 -30.49 -10.73 -22.59
N LEU A 6 -30.60 -9.95 -23.67
CA LEU A 6 -29.48 -9.20 -24.24
C LEU A 6 -28.98 -8.10 -23.28
N LEU A 7 -29.92 -7.42 -22.61
CA LEU A 7 -29.59 -6.37 -21.64
C LEU A 7 -28.93 -6.94 -20.40
N ILE A 8 -29.43 -8.05 -19.85
CA ILE A 8 -28.83 -8.75 -18.72
C ILE A 8 -27.42 -9.25 -19.09
N SER A 9 -27.26 -9.85 -20.28
CA SER A 9 -25.94 -10.31 -20.75
C SER A 9 -24.96 -9.17 -20.88
N SER A 10 -25.35 -8.01 -21.40
CA SER A 10 -24.46 -6.86 -21.54
C SER A 10 -24.05 -6.28 -20.20
N VAL A 11 -24.95 -6.25 -19.21
CA VAL A 11 -24.63 -5.80 -17.83
C VAL A 11 -23.62 -6.74 -17.17
N VAL A 12 -23.81 -8.06 -17.29
CA VAL A 12 -22.87 -9.06 -16.72
C VAL A 12 -21.48 -8.90 -17.33
N VAL A 13 -21.39 -8.78 -18.67
CA VAL A 13 -20.10 -8.58 -19.36
C VAL A 13 -19.43 -7.28 -18.88
N PHE A 14 -20.19 -6.20 -18.74
CA PHE A 14 -19.67 -4.92 -18.25
C PHE A 14 -19.12 -5.04 -16.81
N LEU A 15 -19.83 -5.73 -15.91
CA LEU A 15 -19.38 -5.98 -14.53
C LEU A 15 -18.08 -6.80 -14.49
N VAL A 16 -17.96 -7.81 -15.35
CA VAL A 16 -16.73 -8.62 -15.45
C VAL A 16 -15.56 -7.77 -15.92
N ILE A 17 -15.75 -6.89 -16.91
CA ILE A 17 -14.71 -5.98 -17.41
C ILE A 17 -14.29 -5.01 -16.32
N LEU A 18 -15.22 -4.39 -15.60
CA LEU A 18 -14.89 -3.46 -14.50
C LEU A 18 -14.13 -4.14 -13.37
N THR A 19 -14.52 -5.36 -13.00
CA THR A 19 -13.83 -6.13 -11.96
C THR A 19 -12.40 -6.47 -12.37
N ASN A 20 -12.22 -6.94 -13.60
CA ASN A 20 -10.89 -7.25 -14.13
C ASN A 20 -10.01 -5.99 -14.18
N PHE A 21 -10.56 -4.87 -14.62
CA PHE A 21 -9.86 -3.58 -14.63
C PHE A 21 -9.44 -3.14 -13.21
N TYR A 22 -10.32 -3.30 -12.23
CA TYR A 22 -10.07 -2.97 -10.83
C TYR A 22 -8.88 -3.77 -10.28
N TYR A 23 -8.90 -5.11 -10.39
CA TYR A 23 -7.82 -5.94 -9.89
C TYR A 23 -6.49 -5.73 -10.64
N ASN A 24 -6.53 -5.52 -11.94
CA ASN A 24 -5.34 -5.18 -12.72
C ASN A 24 -4.73 -3.85 -12.28
N SER A 25 -5.55 -2.84 -12.00
CA SER A 25 -5.06 -1.54 -11.51
C SER A 25 -4.37 -1.66 -10.16
N ILE A 26 -4.92 -2.43 -9.22
CA ILE A 26 -4.31 -2.70 -7.92
C ILE A 26 -2.97 -3.43 -8.10
N THR A 27 -2.93 -4.48 -8.92
CA THR A 27 -1.72 -5.26 -9.17
C THR A 27 -0.61 -4.39 -9.75
N LEU A 28 -0.92 -3.56 -10.74
CA LEU A 28 0.04 -2.64 -11.35
C LEU A 28 0.55 -1.58 -10.35
N ASP A 29 -0.33 -1.07 -9.52
CA ASP A 29 0.04 -0.09 -8.49
C ASP A 29 0.92 -0.71 -7.41
N MET A 30 0.60 -1.93 -6.97
CA MET A 30 1.42 -2.66 -6.01
C MET A 30 2.80 -3.00 -6.57
N GLN A 31 2.92 -3.33 -7.85
CA GLN A 31 4.21 -3.55 -8.51
C GLN A 31 5.10 -2.31 -8.49
N LYS A 32 4.53 -1.10 -8.62
CA LYS A 32 5.29 0.16 -8.61
C LYS A 32 5.92 0.48 -7.24
N ILE A 33 5.35 -0.01 -6.16
CA ILE A 33 5.79 0.31 -4.80
C ILE A 33 6.40 -0.88 -4.05
N LYS A 34 6.30 -2.09 -4.61
CA LYS A 34 6.72 -3.34 -3.98
C LYS A 34 8.17 -3.30 -3.49
N ASP A 35 9.10 -2.91 -4.35
CA ASP A 35 10.53 -2.96 -4.05
C ASP A 35 10.90 -2.01 -2.89
N TYR A 36 10.29 -0.84 -2.83
CA TYR A 36 10.47 0.10 -1.72
C TYR A 36 9.96 -0.47 -0.39
N ILE A 37 8.82 -1.17 -0.43
CA ILE A 37 8.23 -1.79 0.76
C ILE A 37 9.10 -2.95 1.25
N VAL A 38 9.52 -3.82 0.33
CA VAL A 38 10.39 -4.97 0.66
C VAL A 38 11.69 -4.47 1.31
N GLU A 39 12.33 -3.47 0.75
CA GLU A 39 13.57 -2.92 1.30
C GLU A 39 13.35 -2.27 2.67
N SER A 40 12.25 -1.54 2.88
CA SER A 40 11.92 -0.99 4.20
C SER A 40 11.69 -2.07 5.26
N ASN A 41 11.06 -3.20 4.88
CA ASN A 41 10.86 -4.34 5.77
C ASN A 41 12.18 -5.04 6.13
N ILE A 42 13.13 -5.10 5.21
CA ILE A 42 14.48 -5.63 5.49
C ILE A 42 15.16 -4.77 6.55
N ILE A 43 15.10 -3.44 6.44
CA ILE A 43 15.67 -2.53 7.45
C ILE A 43 14.97 -2.71 8.80
N LEU A 44 13.64 -2.86 8.83
CA LEU A 44 12.90 -3.16 10.05
C LEU A 44 13.37 -4.48 10.70
N GLU A 45 13.52 -5.53 9.90
CA GLU A 45 13.99 -6.83 10.38
C GLU A 45 15.41 -6.73 10.92
N ASP A 46 16.29 -5.97 10.28
CA ASP A 46 17.66 -5.73 10.74
C ASP A 46 17.68 -4.95 12.06
N ILE A 47 16.81 -3.96 12.27
CA ILE A 47 16.68 -3.25 13.56
C ILE A 47 16.32 -4.24 14.68
N VAL A 48 15.38 -5.13 14.42
CA VAL A 48 14.93 -6.11 15.44
C VAL A 48 16.00 -7.17 15.75
N LYS A 49 16.75 -7.61 14.72
CA LYS A 49 17.73 -8.72 14.87
C LYS A 49 19.15 -8.27 15.12
N LYS A 50 19.52 -7.06 14.66
CA LYS A 50 20.93 -6.58 14.61
C LYS A 50 21.01 -5.08 14.92
N GLU A 51 20.34 -4.66 16.01
CA GLU A 51 20.21 -3.25 16.38
C GLU A 51 21.55 -2.51 16.36
N GLU A 52 22.60 -3.08 16.97
CA GLU A 52 23.93 -2.45 17.04
C GLU A 52 24.48 -2.13 15.64
N GLN A 53 24.37 -3.06 14.68
CA GLN A 53 24.87 -2.85 13.32
C GLN A 53 24.07 -1.78 12.57
N VAL A 54 22.77 -1.68 12.84
CA VAL A 54 21.92 -0.64 12.24
C VAL A 54 22.29 0.72 12.81
N MET A 55 22.58 0.80 14.12
CA MET A 55 22.96 2.05 14.78
C MET A 55 24.38 2.49 14.41
N GLU A 56 25.32 1.56 14.16
CA GLU A 56 26.63 1.89 13.60
C GLU A 56 26.53 2.56 12.22
N LYS A 57 25.55 2.17 11.40
CA LYS A 57 25.26 2.72 10.06
C LYS A 57 24.06 3.65 10.03
N LYS A 58 23.85 4.38 11.12
CA LYS A 58 22.67 5.23 11.32
C LYS A 58 22.37 6.16 10.16
N ASP A 59 23.33 6.96 9.73
CA ASP A 59 23.14 7.97 8.68
C ASP A 59 22.87 7.33 7.31
N GLU A 60 23.51 6.20 7.02
CA GLU A 60 23.27 5.42 5.81
C GLU A 60 21.84 4.88 5.79
N ASN A 61 21.39 4.24 6.88
CA ASN A 61 20.05 3.68 6.99
C ASN A 61 18.96 4.75 6.96
N ILE A 62 19.17 5.91 7.60
CA ILE A 62 18.24 7.04 7.53
C ILE A 62 18.14 7.55 6.09
N THR A 63 19.26 7.71 5.40
CA THR A 63 19.28 8.17 4.00
C THR A 63 18.54 7.19 3.09
N ARG A 64 18.77 5.89 3.26
CA ARG A 64 18.04 4.85 2.53
C ARG A 64 16.53 4.94 2.77
N LEU A 65 16.09 5.00 4.03
CA LEU A 65 14.67 5.12 4.38
C LEU A 65 14.01 6.40 3.82
N ILE A 66 14.73 7.53 3.83
CA ILE A 66 14.23 8.77 3.21
C ILE A 66 14.02 8.58 1.69
N ASN A 67 14.95 7.90 1.02
CA ASN A 67 14.83 7.62 -0.41
C ASN A 67 13.68 6.66 -0.71
N LEU A 68 13.49 5.61 0.11
CA LEU A 68 12.35 4.69 -0.01
C LEU A 68 11.02 5.42 0.18
N LYS A 69 10.92 6.27 1.20
CA LYS A 69 9.75 7.11 1.44
C LYS A 69 9.43 8.00 0.24
N LYS A 70 10.44 8.67 -0.32
CA LYS A 70 10.27 9.48 -1.54
C LYS A 70 9.84 8.63 -2.74
N GLY A 71 10.42 7.44 -2.90
CA GLY A 71 10.04 6.49 -3.96
C GLY A 71 8.56 6.11 -3.89
N ILE A 72 8.07 5.72 -2.72
CA ILE A 72 6.65 5.40 -2.52
C ILE A 72 5.78 6.63 -2.77
N LYS A 73 6.14 7.79 -2.20
CA LYS A 73 5.36 9.02 -2.34
C LYS A 73 5.22 9.45 -3.80
N ASN A 74 6.30 9.38 -4.57
CA ASN A 74 6.35 9.83 -5.95
C ASN A 74 5.84 8.79 -6.96
N SER A 75 5.62 7.55 -6.54
CA SER A 75 5.06 6.51 -7.39
C SER A 75 3.64 6.88 -7.85
N LYS A 76 3.44 6.94 -9.17
CA LYS A 76 2.14 7.24 -9.79
C LYS A 76 1.23 6.03 -9.66
N THR A 77 0.41 6.01 -8.63
CA THR A 77 -0.60 5.00 -8.36
C THR A 77 -1.99 5.60 -8.45
N SER A 78 -3.00 4.75 -8.63
CA SER A 78 -4.40 5.16 -8.56
C SER A 78 -4.80 5.52 -7.12
N PHE A 79 -5.96 6.15 -6.97
CA PHE A 79 -6.54 6.46 -5.66
C PHE A 79 -6.88 5.20 -4.85
N LEU A 80 -7.02 4.04 -5.50
CA LEU A 80 -7.39 2.78 -4.87
C LEU A 80 -6.42 2.33 -3.77
N VAL A 81 -5.14 2.61 -3.95
CA VAL A 81 -4.07 2.24 -3.00
C VAL A 81 -3.55 3.43 -2.20
N LYS A 82 -4.27 4.57 -2.20
CA LYS A 82 -3.83 5.81 -1.54
C LYS A 82 -3.59 5.61 -0.04
N ASP A 83 -4.58 5.07 0.66
CA ASP A 83 -4.50 4.89 2.11
C ASP A 83 -3.44 3.86 2.49
N TYR A 84 -3.33 2.78 1.72
CA TYR A 84 -2.25 1.80 1.86
C TYR A 84 -0.86 2.46 1.76
N LYS A 85 -0.63 3.29 0.71
CA LYS A 85 0.62 4.05 0.56
C LYS A 85 0.89 4.97 1.74
N GLU A 86 -0.14 5.69 2.19
CA GLU A 86 -0.01 6.62 3.30
C GLU A 86 0.41 5.91 4.59
N TYR A 87 -0.19 4.76 4.90
CA TYR A 87 0.21 3.95 6.04
C TYR A 87 1.64 3.41 5.92
N LYS A 88 2.07 2.98 4.74
CA LYS A 88 3.46 2.55 4.52
C LYS A 88 4.45 3.71 4.67
N ILE A 89 4.11 4.91 4.22
CA ILE A 89 4.93 6.12 4.43
C ILE A 89 5.07 6.42 5.92
N LYS A 90 3.98 6.36 6.69
CA LYS A 90 4.00 6.58 8.15
C LYS A 90 4.82 5.51 8.88
N SER A 91 4.73 4.26 8.45
CA SER A 91 5.58 3.19 8.98
C SER A 91 7.06 3.49 8.77
N ILE A 92 7.46 3.91 7.57
CA ILE A 92 8.85 4.31 7.28
C ILE A 92 9.28 5.54 8.10
N GLU A 93 8.39 6.50 8.33
CA GLU A 93 8.66 7.65 9.22
C GLU A 93 8.92 7.21 10.66
N GLY A 94 8.19 6.22 11.17
CA GLY A 94 8.45 5.60 12.46
C GLY A 94 9.83 4.92 12.52
N LEU A 95 10.23 4.22 11.46
CA LEU A 95 11.58 3.63 11.36
C LEU A 95 12.68 4.71 11.38
N ILE A 96 12.51 5.79 10.62
CA ILE A 96 13.44 6.92 10.61
C ILE A 96 13.59 7.50 12.01
N LYS A 97 12.49 7.71 12.73
CA LYS A 97 12.52 8.21 14.12
C LYS A 97 13.24 7.24 15.04
N SER A 98 12.93 5.94 14.96
CA SER A 98 13.57 4.92 15.79
C SER A 98 15.09 4.92 15.65
N ILE A 99 15.59 5.02 14.42
CA ILE A 99 17.04 5.07 14.17
C ILE A 99 17.59 6.44 14.56
N SER A 100 16.95 7.55 14.21
CA SER A 100 17.46 8.90 14.45
C SER A 100 17.56 9.24 15.94
N GLU A 101 16.61 8.78 16.74
CA GLU A 101 16.58 8.99 18.18
C GLU A 101 17.23 7.84 18.98
N SER A 102 17.61 6.75 18.29
CA SER A 102 18.11 5.52 18.92
C SER A 102 17.15 5.01 20.02
N ASP A 103 15.85 5.02 19.70
CA ASP A 103 14.79 4.69 20.64
C ASP A 103 13.79 3.72 19.99
N LEU A 104 13.77 2.48 20.46
CA LEU A 104 12.93 1.42 19.92
C LEU A 104 11.43 1.59 20.23
N LYS A 105 11.05 2.54 21.11
CA LYS A 105 9.61 2.81 21.38
C LYS A 105 8.82 3.17 20.10
N TYR A 106 9.47 3.75 19.10
CA TYR A 106 8.83 4.08 17.83
C TYR A 106 8.50 2.86 16.96
N LEU A 107 9.02 1.67 17.29
CA LEU A 107 8.64 0.42 16.61
C LEU A 107 7.17 0.05 16.86
N GLU A 108 6.57 0.47 17.94
CA GLU A 108 5.13 0.31 18.17
C GLU A 108 4.31 1.10 17.13
N GLU A 109 4.77 2.32 16.78
CA GLU A 109 4.15 3.13 15.72
C GLU A 109 4.32 2.46 14.34
N VAL A 110 5.50 1.89 14.07
CA VAL A 110 5.78 1.13 12.84
C VAL A 110 4.85 -0.06 12.72
N GLU A 111 4.71 -0.87 13.76
CA GLU A 111 3.81 -2.02 13.79
C GLU A 111 2.35 -1.60 13.57
N LYS A 112 1.91 -0.56 14.27
CA LYS A 112 0.56 0.00 14.11
C LYS A 112 0.25 0.33 12.65
N TYR A 113 1.12 1.08 11.98
CA TYR A 113 0.89 1.48 10.59
C TYR A 113 1.06 0.34 9.60
N ASN A 114 1.93 -0.64 9.87
CA ASN A 114 2.01 -1.87 9.08
C ASN A 114 0.69 -2.65 9.16
N ASN A 115 0.15 -2.86 10.37
CA ASN A 115 -1.14 -3.52 10.57
C ASN A 115 -2.31 -2.78 9.89
N LEU A 116 -2.31 -1.44 9.92
CA LEU A 116 -3.30 -0.64 9.20
C LEU A 116 -3.19 -0.79 7.69
N SER A 117 -1.97 -0.83 7.16
CA SER A 117 -1.75 -1.03 5.72
C SER A 117 -2.21 -2.41 5.26
N GLU A 118 -1.96 -3.47 6.04
CA GLU A 118 -2.43 -4.82 5.72
C GLU A 118 -3.95 -4.93 5.74
N LYS A 119 -4.60 -4.36 6.75
CA LYS A 119 -6.07 -4.29 6.80
C LYS A 119 -6.66 -3.52 5.62
N GLU A 120 -6.01 -2.42 5.19
CA GLU A 120 -6.47 -1.67 4.02
C GLU A 120 -6.28 -2.48 2.73
N LEU A 121 -5.18 -3.21 2.59
CA LEU A 121 -4.95 -4.09 1.46
C LEU A 121 -5.99 -5.21 1.39
N ASP A 122 -6.29 -5.85 2.52
CA ASP A 122 -7.33 -6.87 2.61
C ASP A 122 -8.70 -6.31 2.22
N LYS A 123 -9.03 -5.13 2.71
CA LYS A 123 -10.28 -4.44 2.35
C LYS A 123 -10.36 -4.12 0.86
N ILE A 124 -9.25 -3.71 0.22
CA ILE A 124 -9.20 -3.45 -1.21
C ILE A 124 -9.38 -4.75 -2.00
N LEU A 125 -8.69 -5.83 -1.62
CA LEU A 125 -8.73 -7.10 -2.33
C LEU A 125 -10.04 -7.86 -2.15
N ASN A 126 -10.74 -7.66 -1.04
CA ASN A 126 -12.00 -8.35 -0.72
C ASN A 126 -13.26 -7.54 -1.05
N LYS A 127 -13.16 -6.47 -1.84
CA LYS A 127 -14.33 -5.73 -2.29
C LYS A 127 -15.24 -6.61 -3.16
N SER A 128 -16.53 -6.56 -2.86
CA SER A 128 -17.55 -7.24 -3.68
C SER A 128 -17.68 -6.60 -5.06
N LEU A 129 -18.22 -7.34 -6.03
CA LEU A 129 -18.55 -6.84 -7.36
C LEU A 129 -19.40 -5.56 -7.32
N ILE A 130 -20.36 -5.50 -6.39
CA ILE A 130 -21.25 -4.35 -6.21
C ILE A 130 -20.44 -3.12 -5.75
N GLU A 131 -19.56 -3.28 -4.76
CA GLU A 131 -18.72 -2.18 -4.26
C GLU A 131 -17.75 -1.66 -5.32
N VAL A 132 -17.19 -2.55 -6.15
CA VAL A 132 -16.32 -2.17 -7.27
C VAL A 132 -17.07 -1.33 -8.32
N THR A 133 -18.35 -1.62 -8.56
CA THR A 133 -19.17 -0.85 -9.53
C THR A 133 -19.57 0.53 -9.03
N TYR A 134 -19.65 0.75 -7.71
CA TYR A 134 -19.96 2.05 -7.13
C TYR A 134 -18.74 2.98 -7.02
N LEU A 135 -17.51 2.47 -7.12
CA LEU A 135 -16.30 3.27 -7.05
C LEU A 135 -16.22 4.42 -8.07
N PRO A 136 -16.60 4.23 -9.36
CA PRO A 136 -16.57 5.32 -10.34
C PRO A 136 -17.57 6.44 -10.03
N ILE A 137 -18.66 6.15 -9.33
CA ILE A 137 -19.74 7.11 -9.05
C ILE A 137 -19.31 8.07 -7.94
N ASN A 138 -18.58 7.60 -6.94
CA ASN A 138 -18.14 8.40 -5.80
C ASN A 138 -16.88 9.26 -6.06
N THR A 139 -16.23 9.08 -7.20
CA THR A 139 -15.04 9.89 -7.56
C THR A 139 -15.37 11.18 -8.29
N TYR A 140 -16.63 11.39 -8.68
CA TYR A 140 -17.11 12.58 -9.40
C TYR A 140 -17.95 13.52 -8.53
N THR A 141 -18.09 13.24 -7.24
CA THR A 141 -18.71 14.13 -6.25
C THR A 141 -17.66 14.72 -5.32
#